data_b75c8704b58d799cd6ab3965a09fb6ca
#
_entry.id   b75c8704b58d799cd6ab3965a09fb6ca
#
_cell.length_a   1.000
_cell.length_b   1.000
_cell.length_c   1.000
_cell.angle_alpha   90.00
_cell.angle_beta   90.00
_cell.angle_gamma   90.00
#
_symmetry.space_group_name_H-M   'P 1'
#
loop_
_entity.id
_entity.type
_entity.pdbx_description
1 polymer ?
#
loop_
_entity_poly.entity_id
_entity_poly.type
_entity_poly.pdbx_seq_one_letter_code
_entity_poly.pdbx_strand_id
1 'polypeptide(L)'
;MGYYPTPPAVVEQLRGFLAFPQYAKTSALDPCCGEGIALEALAKGTSAITYGIELDAARAEEAKRRLAVVVHASYEDVQTPPESMGLLYLNPPYDDQEGERKELKFLRDTMETLVRDGVLVYVIPRKRLTKDVALLLAANFSRIEVYRFPDGEYERFSQIVILGRKNAWPVDPEFAAGRLLESASEGNLKALTAPSYPNYSIPASPECLLHHSKLSPERLARLLDQSPLWERLKTIVEPRDLGSLPQPPTPLHVGHLGLLLAAGRLNGVVGTGPNRHVVAGKPEKHIVETADEEEDASGNKFNVHKRLESFRVAIKLLRPTGEIVKLV
;
A
#
# COMPACT_ATOMS: atom_id res chain seq x y z
N MET A 1 18.66 11.86 6.00
CA MET A 1 18.34 11.58 4.59
C MET A 1 18.73 12.79 3.76
N GLY A 2 19.59 12.61 2.73
CA GLY A 2 19.97 13.69 1.84
C GLY A 2 18.80 14.06 0.93
N TYR A 3 18.33 15.29 1.05
CA TYR A 3 17.38 15.89 0.11
C TYR A 3 18.17 16.58 -1.02
N TYR A 4 17.99 16.13 -2.25
CA TYR A 4 18.66 16.65 -3.43
C TYR A 4 17.60 17.12 -4.44
N PRO A 5 17.11 18.36 -4.33
CA PRO A 5 16.14 18.87 -5.28
C PRO A 5 16.74 18.97 -6.67
N THR A 6 15.96 18.65 -7.68
CA THR A 6 16.39 18.83 -9.08
C THR A 6 16.55 20.32 -9.36
N PRO A 7 17.70 20.78 -9.89
CA PRO A 7 17.93 22.19 -10.19
C PRO A 7 16.87 22.75 -11.16
N PRO A 8 16.41 23.99 -10.96
CA PRO A 8 15.39 24.60 -11.82
C PRO A 8 15.73 24.60 -13.30
N ALA A 9 17.00 24.83 -13.64
CA ALA A 9 17.48 24.79 -15.03
C ALA A 9 17.31 23.41 -15.68
N VAL A 10 17.49 22.33 -14.91
CA VAL A 10 17.24 20.95 -15.37
C VAL A 10 15.75 20.72 -15.61
N VAL A 11 14.90 21.18 -14.68
CA VAL A 11 13.44 21.06 -14.81
C VAL A 11 12.91 21.80 -16.03
N GLU A 12 13.45 22.97 -16.31
CA GLU A 12 13.10 23.78 -17.50
C GLU A 12 13.45 23.04 -18.81
N GLN A 13 14.65 22.45 -18.89
CA GLN A 13 15.02 21.60 -20.04
C GLN A 13 14.08 20.41 -20.18
N LEU A 14 13.78 19.70 -19.06
CA LEU A 14 12.87 18.57 -19.05
C LEU A 14 11.47 18.93 -19.53
N ARG A 15 10.98 20.11 -19.15
CA ARG A 15 9.65 20.59 -19.57
C ARG A 15 9.52 20.65 -21.09
N GLY A 16 10.63 20.96 -21.80
CA GLY A 16 10.67 20.98 -23.27
C GLY A 16 10.46 19.64 -23.95
N PHE A 17 10.70 18.52 -23.25
CA PHE A 17 10.45 17.16 -23.76
C PHE A 17 8.99 16.75 -23.69
N LEU A 18 8.16 17.41 -22.87
CA LEU A 18 6.84 16.95 -22.47
C LEU A 18 5.73 17.74 -23.15
N ALA A 19 4.84 17.05 -23.87
CA ALA A 19 3.60 17.62 -24.41
C ALA A 19 2.41 17.14 -23.56
N PHE A 20 1.82 18.06 -22.81
CA PHE A 20 0.60 17.80 -22.05
C PHE A 20 -0.64 17.90 -22.93
N PRO A 21 -1.73 17.12 -22.65
CA PRO A 21 -2.96 17.22 -23.41
C PRO A 21 -3.60 18.61 -23.23
N GLN A 22 -4.09 19.19 -24.32
CA GLN A 22 -4.71 20.54 -24.29
C GLN A 22 -6.19 20.49 -23.87
N TYR A 23 -6.90 19.41 -24.26
CA TYR A 23 -8.36 19.30 -24.11
C TYR A 23 -8.79 18.18 -23.16
N ALA A 24 -7.85 17.48 -22.57
CA ALA A 24 -8.14 16.39 -21.64
C ALA A 24 -7.37 16.60 -20.33
N LYS A 25 -7.95 16.11 -19.24
CA LYS A 25 -7.25 16.08 -17.95
C LYS A 25 -6.19 14.99 -17.97
N THR A 26 -5.13 15.21 -17.21
CA THR A 26 -4.12 14.21 -16.90
C THR A 26 -3.68 14.38 -15.46
N SER A 27 -3.18 13.31 -14.86
CA SER A 27 -2.65 13.28 -13.50
C SER A 27 -1.13 13.08 -13.55
N ALA A 28 -0.40 13.82 -12.73
CA ALA A 28 1.05 13.74 -12.62
C ALA A 28 1.45 13.47 -11.17
N LEU A 29 2.26 12.45 -10.93
CA LEU A 29 2.68 12.01 -9.60
C LEU A 29 4.18 12.22 -9.39
N ASP A 30 4.53 12.72 -8.20
CA ASP A 30 5.86 12.63 -7.61
C ASP A 30 5.75 11.96 -6.22
N PRO A 31 6.18 10.69 -6.06
CA PRO A 31 6.06 9.94 -4.81
C PRO A 31 7.11 10.32 -3.75
N CYS A 32 7.98 11.28 -4.03
CA CYS A 32 8.99 11.83 -3.12
C CYS A 32 9.20 13.32 -3.39
N CYS A 33 8.11 14.09 -3.41
CA CYS A 33 8.02 15.39 -4.05
C CYS A 33 8.83 16.51 -3.37
N GLY A 34 9.39 16.28 -2.19
CA GLY A 34 10.04 17.34 -1.43
C GLY A 34 9.10 18.53 -1.24
N GLU A 35 9.55 19.73 -1.61
CA GLU A 35 8.76 20.96 -1.57
C GLU A 35 7.80 21.12 -2.79
N GLY A 36 7.74 20.14 -3.69
CA GLY A 36 6.86 20.16 -4.86
C GLY A 36 7.34 21.00 -6.06
N ILE A 37 8.51 21.64 -5.97
CA ILE A 37 9.01 22.61 -6.96
C ILE A 37 9.15 21.99 -8.36
N ALA A 38 9.73 20.80 -8.45
CA ALA A 38 9.98 20.16 -9.74
C ALA A 38 8.67 19.82 -10.47
N LEU A 39 7.72 19.18 -9.79
CA LEU A 39 6.44 18.78 -10.38
C LEU A 39 5.58 20.01 -10.73
N GLU A 40 5.57 21.04 -9.87
CA GLU A 40 4.91 22.32 -10.16
C GLU A 40 5.44 22.92 -11.47
N ALA A 41 6.77 23.02 -11.60
CA ALA A 41 7.39 23.61 -12.78
C ALA A 41 7.13 22.78 -14.07
N LEU A 42 7.16 21.45 -13.99
CA LEU A 42 6.83 20.57 -15.11
C LEU A 42 5.38 20.72 -15.56
N ALA A 43 4.44 20.89 -14.62
CA ALA A 43 3.00 21.01 -14.90
C ALA A 43 2.54 22.47 -15.16
N LYS A 44 3.43 23.45 -15.02
CA LYS A 44 3.08 24.87 -15.16
C LYS A 44 2.41 25.20 -16.49
N GLY A 45 1.26 25.87 -16.42
CA GLY A 45 0.49 26.28 -17.62
C GLY A 45 -0.25 25.13 -18.30
N THR A 46 -0.45 23.99 -17.62
CA THR A 46 -1.21 22.84 -18.12
C THR A 46 -2.45 22.59 -17.27
N SER A 47 -3.33 21.69 -17.73
CA SER A 47 -4.50 21.22 -16.96
C SER A 47 -4.20 19.96 -16.12
N ALA A 48 -2.93 19.64 -15.92
CA ALA A 48 -2.53 18.46 -15.15
C ALA A 48 -2.86 18.63 -13.67
N ILE A 49 -3.46 17.59 -13.07
CA ILE A 49 -3.64 17.51 -11.62
C ILE A 49 -2.36 16.92 -11.03
N THR A 50 -1.72 17.67 -10.15
CA THR A 50 -0.44 17.29 -9.55
C THR A 50 -0.63 16.60 -8.20
N TYR A 51 -0.01 15.45 -8.03
CA TYR A 51 -0.05 14.64 -6.82
C TYR A 51 1.36 14.50 -6.25
N GLY A 52 1.54 14.83 -4.99
CA GLY A 52 2.81 14.70 -4.27
C GLY A 52 2.68 13.83 -3.04
N ILE A 53 3.70 13.02 -2.76
CA ILE A 53 3.85 12.31 -1.49
C ILE A 53 5.19 12.73 -0.90
N GLU A 54 5.21 13.15 0.35
CA GLU A 54 6.42 13.57 1.05
C GLU A 54 6.43 13.10 2.50
N LEU A 55 7.56 12.55 2.93
CA LEU A 55 7.74 11.99 4.28
C LEU A 55 8.01 13.07 5.32
N ASP A 56 8.71 14.13 4.95
CA ASP A 56 9.04 15.23 5.86
C ASP A 56 7.88 16.22 5.98
N ALA A 57 7.48 16.52 7.20
CA ALA A 57 6.31 17.35 7.47
C ALA A 57 6.47 18.80 6.95
N ALA A 58 7.67 19.40 7.11
CA ALA A 58 7.90 20.76 6.70
C ALA A 58 7.87 20.91 5.17
N ARG A 59 8.51 19.96 4.45
CA ARG A 59 8.49 19.94 2.98
C ARG A 59 7.10 19.62 2.44
N ALA A 60 6.35 18.71 3.10
CA ALA A 60 4.98 18.42 2.72
C ALA A 60 4.06 19.65 2.83
N GLU A 61 4.22 20.48 3.86
CA GLU A 61 3.47 21.74 3.99
C GLU A 61 3.84 22.76 2.90
N GLU A 62 5.11 22.85 2.50
CA GLU A 62 5.50 23.68 1.34
C GLU A 62 4.95 23.11 0.03
N ALA A 63 4.97 21.80 -0.16
CA ALA A 63 4.41 21.16 -1.34
C ALA A 63 2.90 21.40 -1.50
N LYS A 64 2.13 21.45 -0.41
CA LYS A 64 0.68 21.73 -0.41
C LYS A 64 0.33 23.12 -0.98
N ARG A 65 1.29 24.04 -0.99
CA ARG A 65 1.09 25.39 -1.59
C ARG A 65 1.27 25.40 -3.10
N ARG A 66 1.90 24.35 -3.66
CA ARG A 66 2.30 24.26 -5.07
C ARG A 66 1.53 23.20 -5.84
N LEU A 67 1.26 22.06 -5.20
CA LEU A 67 0.63 20.89 -5.83
C LEU A 67 -0.85 20.80 -5.45
N ALA A 68 -1.65 20.24 -6.35
CA ALA A 68 -3.09 20.13 -6.16
C ALA A 68 -3.45 19.17 -5.01
N VAL A 69 -2.72 18.08 -4.88
CA VAL A 69 -2.93 17.07 -3.84
C VAL A 69 -1.59 16.67 -3.24
N VAL A 70 -1.45 16.75 -1.91
CA VAL A 70 -0.23 16.30 -1.21
C VAL A 70 -0.59 15.44 -0.02
N VAL A 71 0.05 14.28 0.07
CA VAL A 71 -0.06 13.37 1.21
C VAL A 71 1.25 13.40 2.00
N HIS A 72 1.17 13.79 3.27
CA HIS A 72 2.30 13.70 4.20
C HIS A 72 2.37 12.26 4.73
N ALA A 73 3.20 11.44 4.13
CA ALA A 73 3.40 10.03 4.49
C ALA A 73 4.65 9.46 3.82
N SER A 74 5.07 8.24 4.20
CA SER A 74 5.91 7.43 3.32
C SER A 74 5.11 7.01 2.09
N TYR A 75 5.73 6.98 0.90
CA TYR A 75 5.06 6.51 -0.31
C TYR A 75 4.56 5.06 -0.16
N GLU A 76 5.25 4.24 0.64
CA GLU A 76 4.88 2.85 0.94
C GLU A 76 3.55 2.74 1.71
N ASP A 77 3.18 3.80 2.41
CA ASP A 77 1.94 3.89 3.18
C ASP A 77 0.79 4.52 2.40
N VAL A 78 1.03 4.88 1.12
CA VAL A 78 0.04 5.51 0.25
C VAL A 78 -0.30 4.58 -0.91
N GLN A 79 -1.56 4.21 -1.01
CA GLN A 79 -2.07 3.47 -2.15
C GLN A 79 -2.44 4.43 -3.26
N THR A 80 -1.69 4.37 -4.35
CA THR A 80 -2.01 5.04 -5.61
C THR A 80 -2.65 4.01 -6.54
N PRO A 81 -3.85 4.26 -7.10
CA PRO A 81 -4.47 3.32 -8.02
C PRO A 81 -3.56 3.03 -9.23
N PRO A 82 -3.47 1.79 -9.70
CA PRO A 82 -2.78 1.49 -10.94
C PRO A 82 -3.44 2.21 -12.12
N GLU A 83 -2.68 2.45 -13.19
CA GLU A 83 -3.15 3.08 -14.43
C GLU A 83 -3.94 4.39 -14.20
N SER A 84 -3.44 5.24 -13.28
CA SER A 84 -4.10 6.50 -12.91
C SER A 84 -3.30 7.74 -13.27
N MET A 85 -2.02 7.60 -13.64
CA MET A 85 -1.11 8.71 -13.88
C MET A 85 -0.67 8.77 -15.34
N GLY A 86 -0.74 9.96 -15.95
CA GLY A 86 -0.17 10.22 -17.26
C GLY A 86 1.33 10.52 -17.20
N LEU A 87 1.80 11.11 -16.10
CA LEU A 87 3.20 11.42 -15.84
C LEU A 87 3.62 10.90 -14.47
N LEU A 88 4.75 10.22 -14.40
CA LEU A 88 5.46 9.89 -13.18
C LEU A 88 6.81 10.61 -13.21
N TYR A 89 6.99 11.59 -12.33
CA TYR A 89 8.27 12.21 -12.06
C TYR A 89 8.87 11.54 -10.82
N LEU A 90 10.08 11.04 -10.90
CA LEU A 90 10.71 10.23 -9.87
C LEU A 90 12.16 10.67 -9.65
N ASN A 91 12.41 11.35 -8.54
CA ASN A 91 13.75 11.69 -8.04
C ASN A 91 13.91 11.14 -6.61
N PRO A 92 14.05 9.80 -6.45
CA PRO A 92 14.00 9.15 -5.15
C PRO A 92 15.28 9.39 -4.35
N PRO A 93 15.24 9.18 -3.02
CA PRO A 93 16.45 9.16 -2.20
C PRO A 93 17.38 8.01 -2.66
N TYR A 94 18.71 8.23 -2.55
CA TYR A 94 19.73 7.29 -3.02
C TYR A 94 20.41 6.48 -1.90
N ASP A 95 19.79 6.45 -0.73
CA ASP A 95 20.33 5.72 0.42
C ASP A 95 20.07 4.21 0.28
N ASP A 96 21.08 3.40 0.61
CA ASP A 96 20.90 1.96 0.75
C ASP A 96 20.39 1.69 2.18
N GLN A 97 19.19 1.18 2.34
CA GLN A 97 18.63 0.70 3.60
C GLN A 97 18.40 -0.81 3.51
N GLU A 98 18.90 -1.54 4.52
CA GLU A 98 18.67 -2.99 4.67
C GLU A 98 19.07 -3.85 3.46
N GLY A 99 20.03 -3.37 2.64
CA GLY A 99 20.49 -4.08 1.45
C GLY A 99 19.61 -3.90 0.20
N GLU A 100 18.49 -3.19 0.28
CA GLU A 100 17.67 -2.84 -0.88
C GLU A 100 17.96 -1.43 -1.38
N ARG A 101 18.09 -1.28 -2.68
CA ARG A 101 18.36 -0.01 -3.36
C ARG A 101 17.07 0.77 -3.52
N LYS A 102 16.95 1.88 -2.78
CA LYS A 102 15.71 2.67 -2.75
C LYS A 102 15.25 3.14 -4.12
N GLU A 103 16.17 3.60 -4.98
CA GLU A 103 15.80 4.07 -6.31
C GLU A 103 15.17 2.98 -7.16
N LEU A 104 15.64 1.73 -7.06
CA LEU A 104 15.05 0.59 -7.76
C LEU A 104 13.69 0.21 -7.18
N LYS A 105 13.59 0.23 -5.85
CA LYS A 105 12.32 -0.04 -5.15
C LYS A 105 11.26 0.98 -5.52
N PHE A 106 11.57 2.28 -5.46
CA PHE A 106 10.64 3.35 -5.87
C PHE A 106 10.16 3.15 -7.32
N LEU A 107 11.07 2.87 -8.25
CA LEU A 107 10.68 2.62 -9.64
C LEU A 107 9.73 1.44 -9.78
N ARG A 108 10.05 0.30 -9.14
CA ARG A 108 9.24 -0.92 -9.17
C ARG A 108 7.85 -0.70 -8.61
N ASP A 109 7.76 -0.05 -7.44
CA ASP A 109 6.52 0.11 -6.71
C ASP A 109 5.60 1.17 -7.34
N THR A 110 6.15 2.14 -8.09
CA THR A 110 5.36 3.26 -8.62
C THR A 110 5.08 3.20 -10.12
N MET A 111 5.83 2.43 -10.89
CA MET A 111 5.66 2.39 -12.36
C MET A 111 4.29 1.87 -12.81
N GLU A 112 3.62 1.06 -11.99
CA GLU A 112 2.28 0.53 -12.30
C GLU A 112 1.18 1.60 -12.16
N THR A 113 1.48 2.73 -11.55
CA THR A 113 0.56 3.87 -11.51
C THR A 113 0.39 4.55 -12.86
N LEU A 114 1.37 4.41 -13.75
CA LEU A 114 1.30 4.97 -15.10
C LEU A 114 0.26 4.24 -15.95
N VAL A 115 -0.60 5.01 -16.61
CA VAL A 115 -1.46 4.50 -17.67
C VAL A 115 -0.61 4.00 -18.85
N ARG A 116 -1.21 3.23 -19.73
CA ARG A 116 -0.58 2.90 -21.01
C ARG A 116 -0.11 4.16 -21.73
N ASP A 117 1.07 4.13 -22.32
CA ASP A 117 1.75 5.27 -22.93
C ASP A 117 2.07 6.43 -21.99
N GLY A 118 1.84 6.29 -20.69
CA GLY A 118 2.25 7.24 -19.66
C GLY A 118 3.75 7.47 -19.65
N VAL A 119 4.17 8.65 -19.26
CA VAL A 119 5.55 9.09 -19.35
C VAL A 119 6.23 8.99 -17.98
N LEU A 120 7.39 8.35 -17.96
CA LEU A 120 8.33 8.34 -16.84
C LEU A 120 9.41 9.41 -17.06
N VAL A 121 9.66 10.22 -16.04
CA VAL A 121 10.86 11.05 -15.88
C VAL A 121 11.58 10.58 -14.63
N TYR A 122 12.72 9.91 -14.79
CA TYR A 122 13.43 9.28 -13.69
C TYR A 122 14.84 9.87 -13.55
N VAL A 123 15.12 10.45 -12.39
CA VAL A 123 16.38 11.12 -12.07
C VAL A 123 17.15 10.30 -11.06
N ILE A 124 18.37 9.89 -11.44
CA ILE A 124 19.26 9.10 -10.56
C ILE A 124 20.73 9.47 -10.81
N PRO A 125 21.64 9.20 -9.86
CA PRO A 125 23.07 9.23 -10.15
C PRO A 125 23.43 8.21 -11.23
N ARG A 126 24.32 8.55 -12.17
CA ARG A 126 24.71 7.67 -13.29
C ARG A 126 25.14 6.28 -12.82
N LYS A 127 25.91 6.21 -11.73
CA LYS A 127 26.36 4.94 -11.13
C LYS A 127 25.23 4.03 -10.63
N ARG A 128 24.02 4.55 -10.45
CA ARG A 128 22.83 3.80 -10.02
C ARG A 128 22.08 3.15 -11.19
N LEU A 129 22.38 3.53 -12.43
CA LEU A 129 21.87 2.82 -13.61
C LEU A 129 22.64 1.51 -13.78
N THR A 130 22.26 0.49 -13.04
CA THR A 130 22.83 -0.86 -13.09
C THR A 130 22.05 -1.73 -14.07
N LYS A 131 22.55 -2.95 -14.31
CA LYS A 131 21.87 -3.93 -15.16
C LYS A 131 20.42 -4.18 -14.70
N ASP A 132 20.17 -4.31 -13.40
CA ASP A 132 18.82 -4.57 -12.88
C ASP A 132 17.85 -3.41 -13.16
N VAL A 133 18.29 -2.16 -12.98
CA VAL A 133 17.50 -0.97 -13.33
C VAL A 133 17.26 -0.92 -14.84
N ALA A 134 18.27 -1.19 -15.64
CA ALA A 134 18.16 -1.19 -17.10
C ALA A 134 17.20 -2.28 -17.60
N LEU A 135 17.24 -3.49 -17.03
CA LEU A 135 16.33 -4.58 -17.35
C LEU A 135 14.88 -4.23 -16.96
N LEU A 136 14.68 -3.67 -15.77
CA LEU A 136 13.34 -3.25 -15.32
C LEU A 136 12.75 -2.16 -16.22
N LEU A 137 13.56 -1.16 -16.59
CA LEU A 137 13.16 -0.11 -17.52
C LEU A 137 12.85 -0.68 -18.90
N ALA A 138 13.75 -1.49 -19.46
CA ALA A 138 13.60 -2.06 -20.80
C ALA A 138 12.39 -3.00 -20.91
N ALA A 139 12.06 -3.73 -19.84
CA ALA A 139 10.88 -4.60 -19.81
C ALA A 139 9.56 -3.82 -19.85
N ASN A 140 9.51 -2.64 -19.21
CA ASN A 140 8.26 -1.92 -18.96
C ASN A 140 8.09 -0.65 -19.78
N PHE A 141 9.16 -0.14 -20.39
CA PHE A 141 9.14 1.12 -21.12
C PHE A 141 9.72 1.00 -22.53
N SER A 142 9.20 1.80 -23.42
CA SER A 142 9.71 2.02 -24.78
C SER A 142 10.19 3.46 -24.92
N ARG A 143 10.87 3.77 -26.05
CA ARG A 143 11.44 5.09 -26.31
C ARG A 143 12.27 5.59 -25.13
N ILE A 144 13.11 4.72 -24.57
CA ILE A 144 13.94 5.10 -23.43
C ILE A 144 15.10 5.96 -23.92
N GLU A 145 15.20 7.17 -23.38
CA GLU A 145 16.30 8.10 -23.66
C GLU A 145 16.99 8.46 -22.34
N VAL A 146 18.31 8.59 -22.38
CA VAL A 146 19.15 8.94 -21.21
C VAL A 146 19.94 10.19 -21.53
N TYR A 147 19.92 11.13 -20.60
CA TYR A 147 20.66 12.37 -20.66
C TYR A 147 21.39 12.63 -19.35
N ARG A 148 22.61 13.18 -19.40
CA ARG A 148 23.25 13.76 -18.23
C ARG A 148 22.69 15.16 -17.92
N PHE A 149 22.80 15.58 -16.71
CA PHE A 149 22.53 16.98 -16.39
C PHE A 149 23.38 17.92 -17.26
N PRO A 150 22.93 19.18 -17.45
CA PRO A 150 23.74 20.20 -18.13
C PRO A 150 25.09 20.41 -17.44
N ASP A 151 26.04 20.96 -18.17
CA ASP A 151 27.36 21.30 -17.66
C ASP A 151 27.24 22.20 -16.41
N GLY A 152 28.12 22.04 -15.46
CA GLY A 152 28.05 22.68 -14.16
C GLY A 152 27.20 21.93 -13.13
N GLU A 153 26.02 21.46 -13.51
CA GLU A 153 25.18 20.62 -12.63
C GLU A 153 25.63 19.16 -12.63
N TYR A 154 26.10 18.67 -13.77
CA TYR A 154 26.59 17.27 -13.86
C TYR A 154 27.86 17.06 -13.05
N GLU A 155 28.79 18.01 -13.06
CA GLU A 155 30.03 17.95 -12.28
C GLU A 155 29.75 17.92 -10.77
N ARG A 156 28.66 18.57 -10.33
CA ARG A 156 28.29 18.60 -8.90
C ARG A 156 27.57 17.36 -8.44
N PHE A 157 26.69 16.81 -9.27
CA PHE A 157 25.74 15.76 -8.84
C PHE A 157 25.92 14.43 -9.54
N SER A 158 26.60 14.38 -10.70
CA SER A 158 26.75 13.19 -11.55
C SER A 158 25.41 12.48 -11.83
N GLN A 159 24.34 13.28 -11.96
CA GLN A 159 22.98 12.78 -12.19
C GLN A 159 22.65 12.67 -13.67
N ILE A 160 21.81 11.68 -13.96
CA ILE A 160 21.21 11.46 -15.27
C ILE A 160 19.69 11.51 -15.17
N VAL A 161 19.08 11.85 -16.27
CA VAL A 161 17.64 11.78 -16.47
C VAL A 161 17.34 10.67 -17.46
N ILE A 162 16.41 9.82 -17.12
CA ILE A 162 15.89 8.77 -17.96
C ILE A 162 14.45 9.10 -18.28
N LEU A 163 14.13 9.21 -19.56
CA LEU A 163 12.78 9.40 -20.08
C LEU A 163 12.31 8.07 -20.67
N GLY A 164 11.05 7.71 -20.47
CA GLY A 164 10.50 6.49 -21.03
C GLY A 164 8.98 6.55 -21.16
N ARG A 165 8.43 5.78 -22.10
CA ARG A 165 7.00 5.64 -22.31
C ARG A 165 6.56 4.24 -21.88
N LYS A 166 5.59 4.15 -20.96
CA LYS A 166 5.07 2.88 -20.43
C LYS A 166 4.53 2.00 -21.54
N ASN A 167 4.98 0.76 -21.59
CA ASN A 167 4.47 -0.26 -22.52
C ASN A 167 3.08 -0.76 -22.07
N ALA A 168 2.29 -1.25 -23.02
CA ALA A 168 1.06 -1.96 -22.72
C ALA A 168 1.31 -3.33 -22.08
N TRP A 169 2.43 -3.98 -22.48
CA TRP A 169 2.85 -5.30 -22.02
C TRP A 169 4.36 -5.33 -21.87
N PRO A 170 4.87 -6.07 -20.86
CA PRO A 170 6.31 -6.29 -20.74
C PRO A 170 6.86 -6.98 -22.00
N VAL A 171 8.09 -6.61 -22.39
CA VAL A 171 8.82 -7.19 -23.52
C VAL A 171 10.11 -7.82 -23.04
N ASP A 172 10.77 -8.65 -23.88
CA ASP A 172 12.10 -9.18 -23.57
C ASP A 172 13.09 -8.01 -23.42
N PRO A 173 13.69 -7.82 -22.25
CA PRO A 173 14.45 -6.62 -21.95
C PRO A 173 15.92 -6.69 -22.31
N GLU A 174 16.51 -7.86 -22.57
CA GLU A 174 17.97 -8.04 -22.59
C GLU A 174 18.68 -7.14 -23.61
N PHE A 175 18.23 -7.14 -24.86
CA PHE A 175 18.83 -6.31 -25.91
C PHE A 175 18.63 -4.81 -25.64
N ALA A 176 17.43 -4.42 -25.23
CA ALA A 176 17.09 -3.02 -24.95
C ALA A 176 17.85 -2.49 -23.72
N ALA A 177 18.01 -3.31 -22.67
CA ALA A 177 18.81 -2.96 -21.50
C ALA A 177 20.29 -2.78 -21.84
N GLY A 178 20.85 -3.64 -22.69
CA GLY A 178 22.22 -3.49 -23.18
C GLY A 178 22.45 -2.16 -23.90
N ARG A 179 21.56 -1.79 -24.82
CA ARG A 179 21.59 -0.49 -25.51
C ARG A 179 21.44 0.70 -24.58
N LEU A 180 20.58 0.57 -23.55
CA LEU A 180 20.38 1.61 -22.55
C LEU A 180 21.67 1.87 -21.76
N LEU A 181 22.35 0.81 -21.31
CA LEU A 181 23.64 0.92 -20.60
C LEU A 181 24.74 1.50 -21.49
N GLU A 182 24.78 1.12 -22.76
CA GLU A 182 25.73 1.66 -23.73
C GLU A 182 25.51 3.16 -23.96
N SER A 183 24.25 3.61 -24.10
CA SER A 183 23.92 5.03 -24.27
C SER A 183 24.23 5.87 -23.03
N ALA A 184 24.26 5.26 -21.84
CA ALA A 184 24.64 5.89 -20.57
C ALA A 184 26.16 5.83 -20.29
N SER A 185 26.96 5.27 -21.18
CA SER A 185 28.43 5.26 -21.05
C SER A 185 28.99 6.67 -21.23
N GLU A 186 30.18 6.92 -20.64
CA GLU A 186 30.77 8.27 -20.62
C GLU A 186 30.93 8.92 -22.00
N GLY A 187 31.31 8.13 -23.01
CA GLY A 187 31.50 8.64 -24.37
C GLY A 187 30.21 8.91 -25.16
N ASN A 188 29.11 8.31 -24.76
CA ASN A 188 27.82 8.37 -25.48
C ASN A 188 26.78 9.25 -24.81
N LEU A 189 26.98 9.59 -23.54
CA LEU A 189 25.99 10.28 -22.70
C LEU A 189 25.86 11.75 -23.06
N LYS A 190 24.74 12.12 -23.68
CA LYS A 190 24.47 13.49 -24.14
C LYS A 190 23.99 14.37 -22.98
N ALA A 191 24.35 15.66 -23.04
CA ALA A 191 23.78 16.63 -22.10
C ALA A 191 22.28 16.85 -22.38
N LEU A 192 21.51 17.03 -21.32
CA LEU A 192 20.09 17.36 -21.41
C LEU A 192 19.95 18.75 -22.04
N THR A 193 19.29 18.80 -23.17
CA THR A 193 18.94 20.05 -23.88
C THR A 193 17.55 19.90 -24.43
N ALA A 194 16.68 20.85 -24.16
CA ALA A 194 15.30 20.82 -24.62
C ALA A 194 15.26 20.69 -26.16
N PRO A 195 14.49 19.76 -26.72
CA PRO A 195 14.34 19.63 -28.17
C PRO A 195 13.48 20.77 -28.71
N SER A 196 13.56 21.01 -30.01
CA SER A 196 12.72 22.01 -30.68
C SER A 196 11.23 21.68 -30.60
N TYR A 197 10.87 20.42 -30.46
CA TYR A 197 9.50 19.94 -30.27
C TYR A 197 9.48 18.83 -29.20
N PRO A 198 8.41 18.77 -28.39
CA PRO A 198 8.29 17.72 -27.38
C PRO A 198 8.32 16.31 -27.98
N ASN A 199 9.11 15.45 -27.37
CA ASN A 199 9.28 14.06 -27.81
C ASN A 199 8.29 13.08 -27.13
N TYR A 200 7.75 13.48 -25.97
CA TYR A 200 6.88 12.65 -25.15
C TYR A 200 5.52 13.31 -24.97
N SER A 201 4.51 12.72 -25.59
CA SER A 201 3.11 13.11 -25.38
C SER A 201 2.56 12.42 -24.14
N ILE A 202 2.17 13.21 -23.15
CA ILE A 202 1.55 12.70 -21.94
C ILE A 202 0.08 12.38 -22.26
N PRO A 203 -0.38 11.14 -22.02
CA PRO A 203 -1.76 10.75 -22.30
C PRO A 203 -2.72 11.38 -21.27
N ALA A 204 -4.00 11.42 -21.62
CA ALA A 204 -5.05 11.65 -20.67
C ALA A 204 -5.07 10.53 -19.62
N SER A 205 -5.36 10.89 -18.38
CA SER A 205 -5.51 9.92 -17.30
C SER A 205 -6.62 10.36 -16.33
N PRO A 206 -7.22 9.41 -15.59
CA PRO A 206 -8.29 9.73 -14.66
C PRO A 206 -7.77 10.58 -13.50
N GLU A 207 -8.66 11.35 -12.91
CA GLU A 207 -8.46 11.88 -11.56
C GLU A 207 -8.60 10.75 -10.54
N CYS A 208 -7.74 10.69 -9.54
CA CYS A 208 -7.75 9.62 -8.56
C CYS A 208 -7.66 10.17 -7.12
N LEU A 209 -7.98 9.31 -6.18
CA LEU A 209 -7.77 9.58 -4.76
C LEU A 209 -6.57 8.77 -4.28
N LEU A 210 -5.64 9.44 -3.62
CA LEU A 210 -4.57 8.78 -2.91
C LEU A 210 -5.09 8.34 -1.54
N HIS A 211 -4.97 7.05 -1.24
CA HIS A 211 -5.41 6.49 0.03
C HIS A 211 -4.22 6.24 0.93
N HIS A 212 -4.18 6.93 2.07
CA HIS A 212 -3.19 6.65 3.11
C HIS A 212 -3.60 5.36 3.84
N SER A 213 -2.79 4.32 3.74
CA SER A 213 -3.08 2.98 4.29
C SER A 213 -2.85 2.90 5.80
N LYS A 214 -1.95 3.71 6.36
CA LYS A 214 -1.74 3.79 7.80
C LYS A 214 -2.57 4.92 8.40
N LEU A 215 -3.54 4.56 9.22
CA LEU A 215 -4.28 5.51 10.04
C LEU A 215 -3.55 5.69 11.36
N SER A 216 -3.26 6.93 11.77
CA SER A 216 -2.82 7.17 13.15
C SER A 216 -3.92 6.72 14.12
N PRO A 217 -3.55 6.27 15.34
CA PRO A 217 -4.54 5.87 16.36
C PRO A 217 -5.61 6.95 16.59
N GLU A 218 -5.22 8.23 16.58
CA GLU A 218 -6.12 9.38 16.78
C GLU A 218 -7.09 9.55 15.59
N ARG A 219 -6.59 9.37 14.36
CA ARG A 219 -7.43 9.43 13.16
C ARG A 219 -8.37 8.24 13.07
N LEU A 220 -7.87 7.05 13.42
CA LEU A 220 -8.69 5.84 13.53
C LEU A 220 -9.81 6.02 14.57
N ALA A 221 -9.51 6.55 15.75
CA ALA A 221 -10.49 6.85 16.79
C ALA A 221 -11.58 7.80 16.27
N ARG A 222 -11.21 8.91 15.61
CA ARG A 222 -12.17 9.84 15.02
C ARG A 222 -13.06 9.21 13.94
N LEU A 223 -12.47 8.37 13.08
CA LEU A 223 -13.22 7.66 12.04
C LEU A 223 -14.19 6.64 12.63
N LEU A 224 -13.78 5.95 13.71
CA LEU A 224 -14.64 5.04 14.45
C LEU A 224 -15.80 5.78 15.13
N ASP A 225 -15.54 6.93 15.76
CA ASP A 225 -16.57 7.75 16.38
C ASP A 225 -17.60 8.31 15.37
N GLN A 226 -17.17 8.60 14.15
CA GLN A 226 -18.03 9.11 13.07
C GLN A 226 -18.65 8.00 12.21
N SER A 227 -18.26 6.75 12.43
CA SER A 227 -18.69 5.63 11.58
C SER A 227 -20.12 5.19 11.92
N PRO A 228 -21.02 5.09 10.93
CA PRO A 228 -22.33 4.48 11.13
C PRO A 228 -22.26 2.97 11.47
N LEU A 229 -21.08 2.35 11.30
CA LEU A 229 -20.81 0.97 11.74
C LEU A 229 -20.90 0.84 13.25
N TRP A 230 -20.61 1.92 14.03
CA TRP A 230 -20.70 1.90 15.48
C TRP A 230 -22.13 1.72 15.97
N GLU A 231 -23.07 2.42 15.34
CA GLU A 231 -24.50 2.23 15.64
C GLU A 231 -24.99 0.84 15.24
N ARG A 232 -24.51 0.31 14.12
CA ARG A 232 -24.80 -1.08 13.72
C ARG A 232 -24.18 -2.11 14.67
N LEU A 233 -22.94 -1.90 15.12
CA LEU A 233 -22.31 -2.74 16.13
C LEU A 233 -23.06 -2.68 17.47
N LYS A 234 -23.49 -1.50 17.92
CA LYS A 234 -24.31 -1.37 19.11
C LYS A 234 -25.59 -2.22 19.01
N THR A 235 -26.31 -2.17 17.89
CA THR A 235 -27.53 -2.98 17.71
C THR A 235 -27.27 -4.48 17.65
N ILE A 236 -26.04 -4.91 17.33
CA ILE A 236 -25.64 -6.32 17.30
C ILE A 236 -25.12 -6.76 18.70
N VAL A 237 -24.39 -5.87 19.39
CA VAL A 237 -23.72 -6.15 20.67
C VAL A 237 -24.58 -5.78 21.87
N GLU A 238 -25.45 -4.78 21.76
CA GLU A 238 -26.41 -4.47 22.80
C GLU A 238 -27.35 -5.67 22.97
N PRO A 239 -27.45 -6.20 24.19
CA PRO A 239 -28.41 -7.27 24.45
C PRO A 239 -29.79 -6.75 24.06
N ARG A 240 -30.47 -7.40 23.14
CA ARG A 240 -31.92 -7.17 22.97
C ARG A 240 -32.55 -7.25 24.36
N ASP A 241 -33.34 -6.25 24.70
CA ASP A 241 -34.03 -6.22 25.98
C ASP A 241 -34.76 -7.54 26.20
N LEU A 242 -34.15 -8.41 27.01
CA LEU A 242 -34.69 -9.75 27.31
C LEU A 242 -35.95 -9.65 28.17
N GLY A 243 -36.27 -8.43 28.68
CA GLY A 243 -37.49 -8.16 29.42
C GLY A 243 -38.79 -8.34 28.62
N SER A 244 -38.69 -8.34 27.27
CA SER A 244 -39.84 -8.56 26.38
C SER A 244 -40.03 -10.04 25.95
N LEU A 245 -39.10 -10.92 26.27
CA LEU A 245 -39.25 -12.33 25.97
C LEU A 245 -40.04 -13.05 27.03
N PRO A 246 -41.00 -13.92 26.64
CA PRO A 246 -41.74 -14.71 27.64
C PRO A 246 -40.74 -15.52 28.46
N GLN A 247 -40.84 -15.37 29.80
CA GLN A 247 -40.00 -16.15 30.71
C GLN A 247 -40.35 -17.64 30.57
N PRO A 248 -39.34 -18.53 30.51
CA PRO A 248 -39.62 -19.95 30.49
C PRO A 248 -40.35 -20.37 31.77
N PRO A 249 -41.31 -21.28 31.69
CA PRO A 249 -42.16 -21.68 32.83
C PRO A 249 -41.38 -22.33 33.98
N THR A 250 -40.14 -22.72 33.73
CA THR A 250 -39.22 -23.25 34.74
C THR A 250 -37.81 -22.64 34.57
N PRO A 251 -37.02 -22.54 35.65
CA PRO A 251 -35.64 -22.08 35.53
C PRO A 251 -34.84 -22.94 34.52
N LEU A 252 -34.00 -22.28 33.73
CA LEU A 252 -33.17 -22.98 32.75
C LEU A 252 -32.17 -23.89 33.47
N HIS A 253 -32.16 -25.16 33.10
CA HIS A 253 -31.14 -26.12 33.55
C HIS A 253 -29.76 -25.75 32.97
N VAL A 254 -28.67 -26.09 33.69
CA VAL A 254 -27.28 -25.78 33.29
C VAL A 254 -26.98 -26.24 31.84
N GLY A 255 -27.55 -27.38 31.40
CA GLY A 255 -27.45 -27.84 30.02
C GLY A 255 -28.08 -26.88 29.00
N HIS A 256 -29.22 -26.29 29.30
CA HIS A 256 -29.87 -25.28 28.44
C HIS A 256 -29.03 -24.00 28.36
N LEU A 257 -28.42 -23.57 29.47
CA LEU A 257 -27.49 -22.44 29.49
C LEU A 257 -26.25 -22.73 28.62
N GLY A 258 -25.71 -23.94 28.69
CA GLY A 258 -24.60 -24.39 27.82
C GLY A 258 -24.96 -24.33 26.34
N LEU A 259 -26.15 -24.79 25.96
CA LEU A 259 -26.63 -24.73 24.58
C LEU A 259 -26.85 -23.30 24.09
N LEU A 260 -27.42 -22.42 24.96
CA LEU A 260 -27.59 -21.01 24.61
C LEU A 260 -26.27 -20.26 24.45
N LEU A 261 -25.27 -20.59 25.29
CA LEU A 261 -23.90 -20.07 25.14
C LEU A 261 -23.24 -20.59 23.86
N ALA A 262 -23.38 -21.87 23.56
CA ALA A 262 -22.84 -22.49 22.33
C ALA A 262 -23.47 -21.88 21.07
N ALA A 263 -24.77 -21.56 21.12
CA ALA A 263 -25.51 -20.91 20.05
C ALA A 263 -25.23 -19.38 19.97
N GLY A 264 -24.37 -18.83 20.82
CA GLY A 264 -24.07 -17.40 20.87
C GLY A 264 -25.22 -16.52 21.37
N ARG A 265 -26.27 -17.12 21.94
CA ARG A 265 -27.47 -16.39 22.42
C ARG A 265 -27.27 -15.69 23.75
N LEU A 266 -26.26 -16.09 24.53
CA LEU A 266 -25.87 -15.45 25.80
C LEU A 266 -24.54 -14.70 25.69
N ASN A 267 -24.04 -14.44 24.46
CA ASN A 267 -22.87 -13.60 24.24
C ASN A 267 -23.22 -12.15 24.55
N GLY A 268 -22.30 -11.44 25.18
CA GLY A 268 -22.48 -10.02 25.47
C GLY A 268 -21.95 -9.61 26.84
N VAL A 269 -22.40 -8.46 27.32
CA VAL A 269 -21.99 -7.88 28.59
C VAL A 269 -22.84 -8.45 29.73
N VAL A 270 -22.19 -9.01 30.73
CA VAL A 270 -22.83 -9.56 31.94
C VAL A 270 -22.28 -8.83 33.15
N GLY A 271 -23.17 -8.52 34.11
CA GLY A 271 -22.83 -7.84 35.36
C GLY A 271 -22.84 -6.30 35.26
N THR A 272 -22.65 -5.63 36.37
CA THR A 272 -22.64 -4.18 36.50
C THR A 272 -21.43 -3.70 37.31
N GLY A 273 -20.97 -2.47 37.06
CA GLY A 273 -19.83 -1.87 37.78
C GLY A 273 -18.54 -2.68 37.66
N PRO A 274 -17.82 -2.91 38.76
CA PRO A 274 -16.57 -3.65 38.77
C PRO A 274 -16.71 -5.13 38.36
N ASN A 275 -17.93 -5.68 38.43
CA ASN A 275 -18.23 -7.06 38.04
C ASN A 275 -18.73 -7.17 36.59
N ARG A 276 -18.58 -6.14 35.81
CA ARG A 276 -18.94 -6.16 34.37
C ARG A 276 -17.94 -6.97 33.60
N HIS A 277 -18.41 -7.93 32.82
CA HIS A 277 -17.60 -8.83 32.00
C HIS A 277 -18.21 -8.96 30.62
N VAL A 278 -17.40 -9.17 29.61
CA VAL A 278 -17.89 -9.60 28.29
C VAL A 278 -17.73 -11.13 28.19
N VAL A 279 -18.81 -11.81 27.89
CA VAL A 279 -18.85 -13.28 27.78
C VAL A 279 -19.07 -13.66 26.33
N ALA A 280 -18.28 -14.59 25.83
CA ALA A 280 -18.45 -15.21 24.50
C ALA A 280 -18.31 -16.72 24.62
N GLY A 281 -19.32 -17.45 24.17
CA GLY A 281 -19.30 -18.90 24.09
C GLY A 281 -19.23 -19.38 22.65
N LYS A 282 -18.49 -20.44 22.40
CA LYS A 282 -18.48 -21.12 21.11
C LYS A 282 -18.30 -22.64 21.29
N PRO A 283 -18.88 -23.48 20.41
CA PRO A 283 -18.57 -24.88 20.39
C PRO A 283 -17.13 -25.09 19.86
N GLU A 284 -16.34 -25.88 20.57
CA GLU A 284 -15.03 -26.34 20.11
C GLU A 284 -15.07 -27.86 19.93
N LYS A 285 -14.59 -28.31 18.77
CA LYS A 285 -14.46 -29.75 18.47
C LYS A 285 -13.39 -30.36 19.36
N HIS A 286 -13.71 -31.40 20.05
CA HIS A 286 -12.79 -32.21 20.88
C HIS A 286 -12.71 -33.64 20.36
N ILE A 287 -11.51 -34.10 20.09
CA ILE A 287 -11.25 -35.44 19.61
C ILE A 287 -10.64 -36.21 20.76
N VAL A 288 -11.26 -37.33 21.11
CA VAL A 288 -10.75 -38.30 22.09
C VAL A 288 -10.36 -39.55 21.33
N GLU A 289 -9.10 -39.90 21.43
CA GLU A 289 -8.56 -41.12 20.87
C GLU A 289 -8.34 -42.12 22.02
N THR A 290 -8.99 -43.26 21.93
CA THR A 290 -8.81 -44.39 22.89
C THR A 290 -8.28 -45.56 22.10
N ALA A 291 -7.37 -46.31 22.72
CA ALA A 291 -6.90 -47.59 22.22
C ALA A 291 -7.33 -48.69 23.21
N ASP A 292 -8.18 -49.57 22.76
CA ASP A 292 -8.66 -50.71 23.52
C ASP A 292 -8.12 -51.99 22.88
N GLU A 293 -7.68 -52.98 23.70
CA GLU A 293 -7.39 -54.32 23.25
C GLU A 293 -8.72 -55.10 23.21
N GLU A 294 -9.10 -55.57 22.04
CA GLU A 294 -10.25 -56.47 21.87
C GLU A 294 -9.75 -57.86 21.41
N GLU A 295 -10.43 -58.94 21.81
CA GLU A 295 -10.11 -60.32 21.46
C GLU A 295 -11.23 -60.85 20.57
N ASP A 296 -10.86 -61.48 19.45
CA ASP A 296 -11.83 -62.10 18.55
C ASP A 296 -12.30 -63.45 19.07
N ALA A 297 -13.35 -64.01 18.44
CA ALA A 297 -13.89 -65.29 18.80
C ALA A 297 -12.90 -66.50 18.67
N SER A 298 -11.75 -66.28 18.08
CA SER A 298 -10.66 -67.19 17.86
C SER A 298 -9.49 -67.02 18.83
N GLY A 299 -9.59 -66.11 19.78
CA GLY A 299 -8.56 -65.79 20.79
C GLY A 299 -7.42 -64.91 20.33
N ASN A 300 -7.53 -64.25 19.15
CA ASN A 300 -6.53 -63.34 18.69
C ASN A 300 -6.80 -61.92 19.24
N LYS A 301 -5.77 -61.29 19.80
CA LYS A 301 -5.84 -59.95 20.34
C LYS A 301 -5.49 -58.93 19.25
N PHE A 302 -6.30 -57.88 19.14
CA PHE A 302 -6.05 -56.75 18.25
C PHE A 302 -6.35 -55.42 18.93
N ASN A 303 -5.61 -54.38 18.56
CA ASN A 303 -5.81 -53.03 19.09
C ASN A 303 -6.84 -52.28 18.27
N VAL A 304 -7.92 -51.85 18.91
CA VAL A 304 -8.96 -51.03 18.30
C VAL A 304 -8.72 -49.59 18.66
N HIS A 305 -8.38 -48.77 17.68
CA HIS A 305 -8.28 -47.33 17.86
C HIS A 305 -9.63 -46.66 17.59
N LYS A 306 -10.27 -46.18 18.65
CA LYS A 306 -11.54 -45.48 18.57
C LYS A 306 -11.26 -43.96 18.60
N ARG A 307 -11.71 -43.27 17.58
CA ARG A 307 -11.66 -41.82 17.49
C ARG A 307 -13.06 -41.27 17.66
N LEU A 308 -13.33 -40.70 18.85
CA LEU A 308 -14.61 -40.08 19.16
C LEU A 308 -14.51 -38.58 19.00
N GLU A 309 -15.38 -38.04 18.16
CA GLU A 309 -15.53 -36.61 17.99
C GLU A 309 -16.67 -36.14 18.89
N SER A 310 -16.36 -35.23 19.79
CA SER A 310 -17.33 -34.54 20.65
C SER A 310 -17.19 -33.04 20.55
N PHE A 311 -18.23 -32.34 20.98
CA PHE A 311 -18.19 -30.88 21.06
C PHE A 311 -18.23 -30.45 22.52
N ARG A 312 -17.34 -29.51 22.88
CA ARG A 312 -17.36 -28.86 24.18
C ARG A 312 -17.67 -27.39 23.97
N VAL A 313 -18.33 -26.76 24.94
CA VAL A 313 -18.58 -25.33 24.96
C VAL A 313 -17.38 -24.64 25.62
N ALA A 314 -16.62 -23.86 24.84
CA ALA A 314 -15.59 -23.00 25.40
C ALA A 314 -16.19 -21.61 25.66
N ILE A 315 -16.06 -21.12 26.87
CA ILE A 315 -16.51 -19.79 27.30
C ILE A 315 -15.27 -18.91 27.49
N LYS A 316 -15.22 -17.78 26.81
CA LYS A 316 -14.22 -16.74 27.06
C LYS A 316 -14.87 -15.58 27.80
N LEU A 317 -14.17 -15.08 28.80
CA LEU A 317 -14.60 -14.03 29.68
C LEU A 317 -13.56 -12.92 29.64
N LEU A 318 -13.94 -11.74 29.16
CA LEU A 318 -13.07 -10.56 29.19
C LEU A 318 -13.46 -9.72 30.42
N ARG A 319 -12.51 -9.54 31.33
CA ARG A 319 -12.67 -8.72 32.55
C ARG A 319 -12.46 -7.23 32.24
N PRO A 320 -12.96 -6.34 33.10
CA PRO A 320 -12.69 -4.89 32.96
C PRO A 320 -11.18 -4.54 33.00
N THR A 321 -10.37 -5.40 33.57
CA THR A 321 -8.90 -5.28 33.61
C THR A 321 -8.21 -5.58 32.28
N GLY A 322 -8.96 -6.03 31.25
CA GLY A 322 -8.40 -6.49 29.98
C GLY A 322 -7.96 -7.97 29.99
N GLU A 323 -8.06 -8.66 31.13
CA GLU A 323 -7.71 -10.07 31.25
C GLU A 323 -8.74 -10.96 30.55
N ILE A 324 -8.28 -11.93 29.76
CA ILE A 324 -9.14 -12.93 29.12
C ILE A 324 -9.01 -14.24 29.88
N VAL A 325 -10.11 -14.70 30.47
CA VAL A 325 -10.20 -16.02 31.14
C VAL A 325 -10.94 -16.98 30.23
N LYS A 326 -10.37 -18.15 30.00
CA LYS A 326 -11.02 -19.26 29.27
C LYS A 326 -11.56 -20.25 30.31
N LEU A 327 -12.86 -20.47 30.26
CA LEU A 327 -13.54 -21.51 31.01
C LEU A 327 -13.85 -22.67 30.04
N VAL A 328 -13.44 -23.88 30.40
CA VAL A 328 -13.63 -25.09 29.58
C VAL A 328 -14.47 -26.07 30.36
#